data_5463a6c3dee8750aa2b23be1f9d6d97e
#
_entry.id   5463a6c3dee8750aa2b23be1f9d6d97e
#
_cell.length_a   1.000
_cell.length_b   1.000
_cell.length_c   1.000
_cell.angle_alpha   90.00
_cell.angle_beta   90.00
_cell.angle_gamma   90.00
#
_symmetry.space_group_name_H-M   'P 1'
#
loop_
_entity.id
_entity.type
_entity.pdbx_description
1 polymer ?
#
loop_
_entity_poly.entity_id
_entity_poly.type
_entity_poly.pdbx_seq_one_letter_code
_entity_poly.pdbx_strand_id
1 'polypeptide(L)'
;MYLFFDIECASVNKNTAKICAFGYCLTDEDFNVVKKEDILINPHGGFHLTDRRGERGLVLPYDYNEFKECPDFPAVAQRIYAMLQDKDTLVCGHATGNDVKYLNLESKRFSLPSFAFDFADTQYVYMCLKGDMKRQYSLGKIAEELGVEFTPHRAADDAYATMKTAEAMSKSAGVSFRELIKKCDITPGRIENYEITSVSSRAGRRAKEEARQKKERREKAMAEFHRFADVSSRKRNKTGVWKSVRVSFSHRIEENEEEAFPLLKELLAAGAKYAYKSAECDMYVCPEDENGLRRRSAEEAGAKIVTATECRAALCEALQNEKREV
;
A
#
# COMPACT_ATOMS: atom_id res chain seq x y z
N MET A 1 -20.80 23.76 -2.13
CA MET A 1 -21.09 22.62 -3.00
C MET A 1 -20.01 21.56 -2.86
N TYR A 2 -20.26 20.32 -3.31
CA TYR A 2 -19.28 19.25 -3.40
C TYR A 2 -19.12 18.80 -4.84
N LEU A 3 -17.88 18.62 -5.30
CA LEU A 3 -17.55 18.02 -6.59
C LEU A 3 -16.79 16.71 -6.35
N PHE A 4 -17.42 15.60 -6.63
CA PHE A 4 -16.78 14.29 -6.62
C PHE A 4 -16.32 13.97 -8.03
N PHE A 5 -15.08 13.48 -8.19
CA PHE A 5 -14.56 13.13 -9.50
C PHE A 5 -13.72 11.86 -9.46
N ASP A 6 -13.62 11.23 -10.60
CA ASP A 6 -12.79 10.06 -10.88
C ASP A 6 -12.24 10.12 -12.30
N ILE A 7 -11.10 9.49 -12.55
CA ILE A 7 -10.42 9.54 -13.84
C ILE A 7 -10.08 8.14 -14.33
N GLU A 8 -10.49 7.87 -15.56
CA GLU A 8 -10.04 6.68 -16.28
C GLU A 8 -8.95 7.03 -17.30
N CYS A 9 -7.94 6.18 -17.37
CA CYS A 9 -6.82 6.35 -18.28
C CYS A 9 -6.71 5.16 -19.24
N ALA A 10 -6.49 5.43 -20.53
CA ALA A 10 -6.19 4.39 -21.52
C ALA A 10 -4.82 3.72 -21.26
N SER A 11 -3.88 4.46 -20.70
CA SER A 11 -2.60 3.92 -20.23
C SER A 11 -1.94 4.87 -19.23
N VAL A 12 -1.19 4.31 -18.28
CA VAL A 12 -0.43 5.05 -17.27
C VAL A 12 0.98 4.50 -17.19
N ASN A 13 1.97 5.39 -17.14
CA ASN A 13 3.35 5.06 -16.80
C ASN A 13 3.94 6.14 -15.87
N LYS A 14 5.24 6.05 -15.58
CA LYS A 14 5.90 6.98 -14.66
C LYS A 14 5.76 8.46 -15.07
N ASN A 15 5.73 8.75 -16.37
CA ASN A 15 5.84 10.09 -16.92
C ASN A 15 4.60 10.56 -17.67
N THR A 16 3.65 9.69 -17.96
CA THR A 16 2.45 10.00 -18.74
C THR A 16 1.24 9.28 -18.17
N ALA A 17 0.10 9.97 -18.22
CA ALA A 17 -1.22 9.39 -18.00
C ALA A 17 -2.09 9.82 -19.19
N LYS A 18 -2.51 8.86 -20.02
CA LYS A 18 -3.40 9.15 -21.14
C LYS A 18 -4.83 9.07 -20.66
N ILE A 19 -5.35 10.21 -20.21
CA ILE A 19 -6.73 10.31 -19.70
C ILE A 19 -7.70 10.06 -20.85
N CYS A 20 -8.68 9.18 -20.64
CA CYS A 20 -9.75 8.90 -21.58
C CYS A 20 -11.14 9.27 -21.05
N ALA A 21 -11.34 9.37 -19.74
CA ALA A 21 -12.58 9.87 -19.16
C ALA A 21 -12.30 10.67 -17.89
N PHE A 22 -13.02 11.78 -17.74
CA PHE A 22 -13.13 12.55 -16.51
C PHE A 22 -14.60 12.52 -16.09
N GLY A 23 -14.91 11.67 -15.11
CA GLY A 23 -16.24 11.54 -14.55
C GLY A 23 -16.41 12.45 -13.34
N TYR A 24 -17.57 13.07 -13.21
CA TYR A 24 -17.88 13.87 -12.04
C TYR A 24 -19.33 13.81 -11.61
N CYS A 25 -19.54 14.07 -10.32
CA CYS A 25 -20.83 14.29 -9.70
C CYS A 25 -20.77 15.57 -8.86
N LEU A 26 -21.46 16.60 -9.29
CA LEU A 26 -21.62 17.88 -8.59
C LEU A 26 -22.88 17.85 -7.75
N THR A 27 -22.79 18.22 -6.47
CA THR A 27 -23.92 18.26 -5.55
C THR A 27 -23.98 19.57 -4.77
N ASP A 28 -25.13 19.87 -4.19
CA ASP A 28 -25.22 20.82 -3.09
C ASP A 28 -24.64 20.22 -1.78
N GLU A 29 -24.76 20.94 -0.67
CA GLU A 29 -24.23 20.49 0.62
C GLU A 29 -25.09 19.42 1.30
N ASP A 30 -26.31 19.19 0.80
CA ASP A 30 -27.24 18.13 1.22
C ASP A 30 -27.14 16.87 0.33
N PHE A 31 -26.13 16.81 -0.54
CA PHE A 31 -25.88 15.75 -1.52
C PHE A 31 -26.96 15.60 -2.60
N ASN A 32 -27.81 16.61 -2.83
CA ASN A 32 -28.69 16.62 -4.00
C ASN A 32 -27.85 16.80 -5.25
N VAL A 33 -27.99 15.87 -6.21
CA VAL A 33 -27.21 15.88 -7.44
C VAL A 33 -27.65 17.05 -8.33
N VAL A 34 -26.74 17.96 -8.61
CA VAL A 34 -26.92 19.06 -9.56
C VAL A 34 -26.54 18.61 -10.96
N LYS A 35 -25.42 17.88 -11.08
CA LYS A 35 -24.96 17.35 -12.37
C LYS A 35 -24.10 16.11 -12.17
N LYS A 36 -24.29 15.12 -13.04
CA LYS A 36 -23.45 13.93 -13.18
C LYS A 36 -23.13 13.71 -14.65
N GLU A 37 -21.87 13.55 -15.01
CA GLU A 37 -21.45 13.43 -16.40
C GLU A 37 -20.08 12.78 -16.53
N ASP A 38 -19.86 12.05 -17.65
CA ASP A 38 -18.54 11.68 -18.16
C ASP A 38 -18.11 12.67 -19.24
N ILE A 39 -16.96 13.29 -19.11
CA ILE A 39 -16.27 13.98 -20.18
C ILE A 39 -15.34 12.98 -20.84
N LEU A 40 -15.73 12.45 -22.00
CA LEU A 40 -14.89 11.53 -22.76
C LEU A 40 -13.80 12.28 -23.51
N ILE A 41 -12.60 11.71 -23.55
CA ILE A 41 -11.39 12.37 -24.03
C ILE A 41 -10.62 11.42 -24.94
N ASN A 42 -10.20 11.91 -26.10
CA ASN A 42 -9.32 11.16 -26.98
C ASN A 42 -7.91 11.05 -26.35
N PRO A 43 -7.46 9.85 -25.93
CA PRO A 43 -6.17 9.69 -25.26
C PRO A 43 -4.97 9.73 -26.21
N HIS A 44 -5.20 9.84 -27.53
CA HIS A 44 -4.17 9.72 -28.56
C HIS A 44 -3.28 8.47 -28.39
N GLY A 45 -3.90 7.29 -28.41
CA GLY A 45 -3.19 6.02 -28.34
C GLY A 45 -4.06 4.83 -28.02
N GLY A 46 -3.43 3.65 -27.97
CA GLY A 46 -4.09 2.40 -27.61
C GLY A 46 -4.34 2.28 -26.11
N PHE A 47 -5.28 1.40 -25.78
CA PHE A 47 -5.60 1.03 -24.41
C PHE A 47 -4.67 -0.07 -23.94
N HIS A 48 -3.94 0.20 -22.85
CA HIS A 48 -3.03 -0.74 -22.19
C HIS A 48 -3.35 -0.76 -20.70
N LEU A 49 -4.44 -1.46 -20.38
CA LEU A 49 -4.99 -1.52 -19.03
C LEU A 49 -4.44 -2.74 -18.29
N THR A 50 -4.02 -2.52 -17.07
CA THR A 50 -3.62 -3.56 -16.14
C THR A 50 -4.41 -3.37 -14.84
N ASP A 51 -4.83 -4.47 -14.23
CA ASP A 51 -5.39 -4.42 -12.89
C ASP A 51 -4.33 -4.06 -11.84
N ARG A 52 -4.74 -3.95 -10.58
CA ARG A 52 -3.83 -3.64 -9.46
C ARG A 52 -2.74 -4.71 -9.23
N ARG A 53 -2.90 -5.91 -9.79
CA ARG A 53 -1.92 -7.01 -9.72
C ARG A 53 -0.97 -7.00 -10.91
N GLY A 54 -1.17 -6.06 -11.85
CA GLY A 54 -0.40 -5.97 -13.08
C GLY A 54 -0.85 -6.95 -14.17
N GLU A 55 -1.98 -7.65 -13.96
CA GLU A 55 -2.58 -8.52 -14.96
C GLU A 55 -3.21 -7.67 -16.07
N ARG A 56 -2.93 -8.01 -17.32
CA ARG A 56 -3.51 -7.35 -18.49
C ARG A 56 -4.95 -7.83 -18.68
N GLY A 57 -5.83 -6.95 -19.16
CA GLY A 57 -7.18 -7.33 -19.58
C GLY A 57 -8.31 -6.63 -18.81
N LEU A 58 -8.02 -5.61 -17.99
CA LEU A 58 -9.08 -4.73 -17.49
C LEU A 58 -9.74 -4.07 -18.70
N VAL A 59 -11.07 -4.14 -18.76
CA VAL A 59 -11.88 -3.52 -19.81
C VAL A 59 -12.74 -2.46 -19.15
N LEU A 60 -12.63 -1.22 -19.64
CA LEU A 60 -13.53 -0.14 -19.22
C LEU A 60 -14.90 -0.29 -19.92
N PRO A 61 -16.01 0.05 -19.25
CA PRO A 61 -17.35 -0.07 -19.83
C PRO A 61 -17.70 1.08 -20.79
N TYR A 62 -16.83 1.32 -21.77
CA TYR A 62 -16.99 2.32 -22.82
C TYR A 62 -16.79 1.69 -24.21
N ASP A 63 -17.40 2.22 -25.24
CA ASP A 63 -17.02 1.91 -26.62
C ASP A 63 -15.71 2.64 -26.97
N TYR A 64 -14.63 1.88 -27.11
CA TYR A 64 -13.30 2.44 -27.39
C TYR A 64 -13.18 3.15 -28.73
N ASN A 65 -14.13 2.90 -29.66
CA ASN A 65 -14.14 3.61 -30.94
C ASN A 65 -14.65 5.05 -30.77
N GLU A 66 -15.56 5.30 -29.82
CA GLU A 66 -16.06 6.64 -29.52
C GLU A 66 -14.94 7.61 -29.12
N PHE A 67 -13.91 7.12 -28.42
CA PHE A 67 -12.80 7.99 -27.98
C PHE A 67 -12.02 8.63 -29.12
N LYS A 68 -12.03 8.06 -30.33
CA LYS A 68 -11.34 8.62 -31.48
C LYS A 68 -12.02 9.90 -31.99
N GLU A 69 -13.33 9.98 -31.80
CA GLU A 69 -14.17 11.12 -32.23
C GLU A 69 -14.32 12.17 -31.11
N CYS A 70 -13.85 11.85 -29.89
CA CYS A 70 -13.89 12.76 -28.75
C CYS A 70 -12.82 13.85 -28.87
N PRO A 71 -13.06 15.04 -28.27
CA PRO A 71 -12.04 16.06 -28.13
C PRO A 71 -10.85 15.55 -27.33
N ASP A 72 -9.68 16.07 -27.58
CA ASP A 72 -8.49 15.79 -26.77
C ASP A 72 -8.50 16.56 -25.44
N PHE A 73 -7.54 16.25 -24.56
CA PHE A 73 -7.48 16.87 -23.25
C PHE A 73 -7.35 18.41 -23.30
N PRO A 74 -6.52 19.02 -24.18
CA PRO A 74 -6.49 20.49 -24.34
C PRO A 74 -7.84 21.12 -24.62
N ALA A 75 -8.65 20.50 -25.45
CA ALA A 75 -9.97 21.03 -25.82
C ALA A 75 -10.97 21.04 -24.65
N VAL A 76 -10.87 20.12 -23.70
CA VAL A 76 -11.74 20.04 -22.53
C VAL A 76 -11.13 20.63 -21.26
N ALA A 77 -9.83 20.91 -21.27
CA ALA A 77 -9.07 21.32 -20.08
C ALA A 77 -9.66 22.56 -19.40
N GLN A 78 -10.05 23.58 -20.18
CA GLN A 78 -10.61 24.80 -19.61
C GLN A 78 -11.89 24.55 -18.79
N ARG A 79 -12.72 23.60 -19.23
CA ARG A 79 -13.91 23.20 -18.50
C ARG A 79 -13.55 22.48 -17.19
N ILE A 80 -12.56 21.58 -17.23
CA ILE A 80 -12.07 20.86 -16.04
C ILE A 80 -11.42 21.83 -15.05
N TYR A 81 -10.60 22.79 -15.52
CA TYR A 81 -10.05 23.84 -14.67
C TYR A 81 -11.15 24.65 -13.96
N ALA A 82 -12.17 25.09 -14.69
CA ALA A 82 -13.26 25.87 -14.12
C ALA A 82 -14.00 25.14 -12.99
N MET A 83 -14.18 23.81 -13.11
CA MET A 83 -14.84 23.00 -12.09
C MET A 83 -13.94 22.75 -10.87
N LEU A 84 -12.67 22.35 -11.08
CA LEU A 84 -11.77 21.96 -10.00
C LEU A 84 -11.20 23.14 -9.23
N GLN A 85 -11.11 24.33 -9.83
CA GLN A 85 -10.57 25.55 -9.24
C GLN A 85 -11.63 26.51 -8.68
N ASP A 86 -12.91 26.08 -8.68
CA ASP A 86 -13.96 26.84 -8.02
C ASP A 86 -13.76 26.83 -6.50
N LYS A 87 -13.58 28.03 -5.91
CA LYS A 87 -13.26 28.23 -4.49
C LYS A 87 -14.38 27.88 -3.54
N ASP A 88 -15.63 27.90 -4.01
CA ASP A 88 -16.82 27.61 -3.21
C ASP A 88 -17.15 26.10 -3.18
N THR A 89 -16.47 25.34 -4.05
CA THR A 89 -16.67 23.91 -4.20
C THR A 89 -15.58 23.09 -3.50
N LEU A 90 -15.98 22.15 -2.63
CA LEU A 90 -15.09 21.16 -2.06
C LEU A 90 -14.87 20.04 -3.08
N VAL A 91 -13.66 19.92 -3.58
CA VAL A 91 -13.27 18.87 -4.53
C VAL A 91 -12.89 17.60 -3.78
N CYS A 92 -13.46 16.47 -4.17
CA CYS A 92 -13.32 15.19 -3.51
C CYS A 92 -13.13 14.07 -4.53
N GLY A 93 -12.47 12.99 -4.11
CA GLY A 93 -12.39 11.73 -4.84
C GLY A 93 -12.18 10.57 -3.89
N HIS A 94 -11.91 9.38 -4.43
CA HIS A 94 -11.53 8.19 -3.68
C HIS A 94 -10.12 7.77 -4.04
N ALA A 95 -9.19 7.76 -3.08
CA ALA A 95 -7.75 7.67 -3.34
C ALA A 95 -7.27 8.76 -4.31
N THR A 96 -7.83 9.94 -4.16
CA THR A 96 -7.82 11.12 -5.03
C THR A 96 -6.42 11.53 -5.50
N GLY A 97 -5.39 11.20 -4.72
CA GLY A 97 -4.00 11.51 -5.08
C GLY A 97 -3.55 10.90 -6.42
N ASN A 98 -4.15 9.78 -6.86
CA ASN A 98 -3.86 9.18 -8.17
C ASN A 98 -4.44 10.02 -9.30
N ASP A 99 -5.71 10.43 -9.18
CA ASP A 99 -6.42 11.23 -10.18
C ASP A 99 -5.76 12.59 -10.37
N VAL A 100 -5.41 13.23 -9.26
CA VAL A 100 -4.65 14.50 -9.27
C VAL A 100 -3.28 14.33 -9.95
N LYS A 101 -2.61 13.19 -9.73
CA LYS A 101 -1.37 12.86 -10.44
C LYS A 101 -1.60 12.69 -11.93
N TYR A 102 -2.70 12.06 -12.35
CA TYR A 102 -3.02 11.90 -13.77
C TYR A 102 -3.30 13.25 -14.44
N LEU A 103 -4.08 14.13 -13.81
CA LEU A 103 -4.29 15.51 -14.27
C LEU A 103 -2.95 16.24 -14.43
N ASN A 104 -2.06 16.13 -13.46
CA ASN A 104 -0.75 16.77 -13.49
C ASN A 104 0.13 16.26 -14.63
N LEU A 105 0.15 14.95 -14.85
CA LEU A 105 0.92 14.34 -15.94
C LEU A 105 0.37 14.72 -17.31
N GLU A 106 -0.95 14.76 -17.45
CA GLU A 106 -1.61 15.12 -18.72
C GLU A 106 -1.43 16.61 -19.04
N SER A 107 -1.54 17.48 -18.03
CA SER A 107 -1.22 18.90 -18.21
C SER A 107 0.23 19.12 -18.66
N LYS A 108 1.18 18.41 -18.09
CA LYS A 108 2.59 18.47 -18.52
C LYS A 108 2.78 17.94 -19.93
N ARG A 109 2.09 16.86 -20.29
CA ARG A 109 2.15 16.25 -21.63
C ARG A 109 1.75 17.23 -22.72
N PHE A 110 0.76 18.04 -22.46
CA PHE A 110 0.26 19.02 -23.43
C PHE A 110 0.76 20.46 -23.18
N SER A 111 1.72 20.64 -22.29
CA SER A 111 2.26 21.97 -21.90
C SER A 111 1.18 22.98 -21.48
N LEU A 112 0.13 22.47 -20.83
CA LEU A 112 -0.96 23.29 -20.27
C LEU A 112 -0.55 23.83 -18.90
N PRO A 113 -1.15 24.91 -18.40
CA PRO A 113 -0.91 25.43 -17.05
C PRO A 113 -1.12 24.35 -15.98
N SER A 114 -0.44 24.50 -14.83
CA SER A 114 -0.72 23.65 -13.67
C SER A 114 -2.12 23.89 -13.14
N PHE A 115 -2.78 22.84 -12.70
CA PHE A 115 -3.94 22.98 -11.80
C PHE A 115 -3.52 23.66 -10.49
N ALA A 116 -4.47 24.36 -9.85
CA ALA A 116 -4.29 25.00 -8.54
C ALA A 116 -5.57 24.83 -7.70
N PHE A 117 -5.71 23.71 -6.98
CA PHE A 117 -6.87 23.45 -6.12
C PHE A 117 -6.53 22.53 -4.95
N ASP A 118 -7.37 22.62 -3.91
CA ASP A 118 -7.33 21.72 -2.77
C ASP A 118 -8.30 20.55 -2.97
N PHE A 119 -7.96 19.35 -2.46
CA PHE A 119 -8.81 18.18 -2.60
C PHE A 119 -8.86 17.35 -1.33
N ALA A 120 -10.03 16.74 -1.09
CA ALA A 120 -10.25 15.78 -0.04
C ALA A 120 -10.28 14.35 -0.61
N ASP A 121 -10.17 13.38 0.30
CA ASP A 121 -10.14 11.96 -0.05
C ASP A 121 -11.08 11.18 0.87
N THR A 122 -12.13 10.59 0.29
CA THR A 122 -13.13 9.81 1.02
C THR A 122 -12.54 8.56 1.66
N GLN A 123 -11.49 7.97 1.08
CA GLN A 123 -10.78 6.84 1.67
C GLN A 123 -10.15 7.24 3.01
N TYR A 124 -9.54 8.44 3.11
CA TYR A 124 -8.98 8.95 4.37
C TYR A 124 -10.04 9.17 5.45
N VAL A 125 -11.21 9.72 5.06
CA VAL A 125 -12.34 9.90 5.99
C VAL A 125 -12.79 8.54 6.52
N TYR A 126 -12.95 7.56 5.64
CA TYR A 126 -13.35 6.21 6.03
C TYR A 126 -12.33 5.52 6.94
N MET A 127 -11.04 5.60 6.61
CA MET A 127 -9.96 5.07 7.46
C MET A 127 -9.97 5.69 8.87
N CYS A 128 -10.25 6.99 8.97
CA CYS A 128 -10.40 7.69 10.24
C CYS A 128 -11.59 7.15 11.04
N LEU A 129 -12.75 7.00 10.42
CA LEU A 129 -13.95 6.45 11.07
C LEU A 129 -13.78 5.00 11.55
N LYS A 130 -13.00 4.20 10.80
CA LYS A 130 -12.64 2.83 11.22
C LYS A 130 -11.54 2.78 12.28
N GLY A 131 -10.87 3.90 12.56
CA GLY A 131 -9.73 3.94 13.48
C GLY A 131 -8.49 3.20 12.97
N ASP A 132 -8.44 2.84 11.68
CA ASP A 132 -7.32 2.13 11.06
C ASP A 132 -6.71 2.94 9.91
N MET A 133 -5.70 3.74 10.22
CA MET A 133 -4.99 4.58 9.25
C MET A 133 -3.89 3.82 8.47
N LYS A 134 -3.76 2.52 8.66
CA LYS A 134 -2.74 1.69 7.98
C LYS A 134 -3.32 0.92 6.81
N ARG A 135 -4.60 0.60 6.86
CA ARG A 135 -5.29 -0.19 5.84
C ARG A 135 -6.00 0.71 4.85
N GLN A 136 -5.64 0.60 3.58
CA GLN A 136 -6.39 1.22 2.49
C GLN A 136 -7.60 0.36 2.12
N TYR A 137 -8.71 1.02 1.81
CA TYR A 137 -9.96 0.39 1.41
C TYR A 137 -10.33 0.81 -0.01
N SER A 138 -10.65 -0.13 -0.88
CA SER A 138 -11.15 0.19 -2.21
C SER A 138 -12.55 0.81 -2.14
N LEU A 139 -12.94 1.60 -3.14
CA LEU A 139 -14.28 2.17 -3.23
C LEU A 139 -15.36 1.09 -3.15
N GLY A 140 -15.18 -0.03 -3.88
CA GLY A 140 -16.11 -1.15 -3.83
C GLY A 140 -16.28 -1.75 -2.44
N LYS A 141 -15.18 -1.85 -1.64
CA LYS A 141 -15.29 -2.35 -0.27
C LYS A 141 -16.02 -1.38 0.65
N ILE A 142 -15.75 -0.09 0.51
CA ILE A 142 -16.46 0.94 1.30
C ILE A 142 -17.94 0.97 0.90
N ALA A 143 -18.25 0.93 -0.39
CA ALA A 143 -19.61 0.90 -0.90
C ALA A 143 -20.39 -0.30 -0.37
N GLU A 144 -19.80 -1.51 -0.44
CA GLU A 144 -20.38 -2.74 0.13
C GLU A 144 -20.71 -2.58 1.63
N GLU A 145 -19.75 -2.09 2.43
CA GLU A 145 -19.94 -1.93 3.88
C GLU A 145 -20.96 -0.83 4.25
N LEU A 146 -21.16 0.15 3.37
CA LEU A 146 -22.11 1.25 3.57
C LEU A 146 -23.46 1.03 2.85
N GLY A 147 -23.64 -0.10 2.16
CA GLY A 147 -24.87 -0.41 1.43
C GLY A 147 -25.09 0.47 0.19
N VAL A 148 -24.03 0.91 -0.47
CA VAL A 148 -24.06 1.71 -1.70
C VAL A 148 -23.88 0.80 -2.91
N GLU A 149 -24.87 0.76 -3.78
CA GLU A 149 -24.80 0.03 -5.04
C GLU A 149 -24.12 0.87 -6.12
N PHE A 150 -23.22 0.27 -6.89
CA PHE A 150 -22.62 0.93 -8.05
C PHE A 150 -21.99 -0.09 -9.02
N THR A 151 -21.78 0.33 -10.27
CA THR A 151 -21.05 -0.42 -11.28
C THR A 151 -19.67 0.19 -11.46
N PRO A 152 -18.58 -0.53 -11.16
CA PRO A 152 -17.23 0.01 -11.17
C PRO A 152 -16.69 0.28 -12.60
N HIS A 153 -15.64 1.10 -12.67
CA HIS A 153 -14.83 1.41 -13.86
C HIS A 153 -15.51 2.30 -14.92
N ARG A 154 -16.57 2.99 -14.54
CA ARG A 154 -17.09 4.11 -15.32
C ARG A 154 -16.92 5.37 -14.48
N ALA A 155 -16.11 6.31 -14.96
CA ALA A 155 -15.66 7.45 -14.15
C ALA A 155 -16.79 8.24 -13.47
N ALA A 156 -17.89 8.53 -14.18
CA ALA A 156 -19.04 9.21 -13.57
C ALA A 156 -19.78 8.35 -12.55
N ASP A 157 -19.80 7.01 -12.70
CA ASP A 157 -20.43 6.11 -11.74
C ASP A 157 -19.53 5.94 -10.50
N ASP A 158 -18.22 5.87 -10.67
CA ASP A 158 -17.26 5.84 -9.57
C ASP A 158 -17.27 7.17 -8.77
N ALA A 159 -17.36 8.32 -9.46
CA ALA A 159 -17.57 9.63 -8.83
C ALA A 159 -18.90 9.70 -8.06
N TYR A 160 -19.97 9.15 -8.61
CA TYR A 160 -21.27 9.08 -7.95
C TYR A 160 -21.26 8.15 -6.74
N ALA A 161 -20.65 6.96 -6.84
CA ALA A 161 -20.48 6.05 -5.72
C ALA A 161 -19.63 6.67 -4.61
N THR A 162 -18.58 7.42 -4.98
CA THR A 162 -17.75 8.19 -4.04
C THR A 162 -18.59 9.22 -3.29
N MET A 163 -19.48 9.94 -3.99
CA MET A 163 -20.45 10.86 -3.41
C MET A 163 -21.38 10.14 -2.41
N LYS A 164 -21.97 9.00 -2.83
CA LYS A 164 -22.88 8.22 -1.97
C LYS A 164 -22.21 7.67 -0.72
N THR A 165 -20.94 7.27 -0.82
CA THR A 165 -20.18 6.85 0.37
C THR A 165 -19.92 8.04 1.31
N ALA A 166 -19.61 9.23 0.78
CA ALA A 166 -19.46 10.45 1.58
C ALA A 166 -20.76 10.85 2.27
N GLU A 167 -21.90 10.77 1.56
CA GLU A 167 -23.24 10.98 2.10
C GLU A 167 -23.54 10.01 3.26
N ALA A 168 -23.29 8.71 3.06
CA ALA A 168 -23.53 7.68 4.07
C ALA A 168 -22.68 7.89 5.33
N MET A 169 -21.39 8.22 5.15
CA MET A 169 -20.49 8.57 6.26
C MET A 169 -20.95 9.80 7.02
N SER A 170 -21.39 10.85 6.32
CA SER A 170 -21.91 12.09 6.91
C SER A 170 -23.19 11.84 7.71
N LYS A 171 -24.14 11.10 7.15
CA LYS A 171 -25.39 10.68 7.82
C LYS A 171 -25.11 9.86 9.08
N SER A 172 -24.21 8.89 8.99
CA SER A 172 -23.81 8.07 10.15
C SER A 172 -23.16 8.89 11.26
N ALA A 173 -22.38 9.92 10.91
CA ALA A 173 -21.72 10.80 11.86
C ALA A 173 -22.61 11.95 12.36
N GLY A 174 -23.79 12.17 11.75
CA GLY A 174 -24.72 13.23 12.09
C GLY A 174 -24.18 14.65 11.84
N VAL A 175 -23.29 14.82 10.86
CA VAL A 175 -22.67 16.12 10.53
C VAL A 175 -22.48 16.26 9.02
N SER A 176 -22.28 17.51 8.55
CA SER A 176 -21.91 17.75 7.15
C SER A 176 -20.56 17.11 6.79
N PHE A 177 -20.32 16.84 5.51
CA PHE A 177 -19.06 16.22 5.08
C PHE A 177 -17.86 17.13 5.35
N ARG A 178 -18.00 18.45 5.24
CA ARG A 178 -16.96 19.42 5.61
C ARG A 178 -16.61 19.33 7.10
N GLU A 179 -17.61 19.19 7.97
CA GLU A 179 -17.39 19.01 9.41
C GLU A 179 -16.78 17.65 9.74
N LEU A 180 -17.17 16.60 9.01
CA LEU A 180 -16.61 15.28 9.19
C LEU A 180 -15.11 15.25 8.85
N ILE A 181 -14.70 15.89 7.76
CA ILE A 181 -13.29 16.08 7.40
C ILE A 181 -12.53 16.78 8.53
N LYS A 182 -13.10 17.85 9.10
CA LYS A 182 -12.51 18.57 10.24
C LYS A 182 -12.43 17.70 11.50
N LYS A 183 -13.50 16.96 11.83
CA LYS A 183 -13.52 16.04 12.99
C LYS A 183 -12.48 14.92 12.86
N CYS A 184 -12.23 14.44 11.66
CA CYS A 184 -11.17 13.48 11.37
C CYS A 184 -9.75 14.09 11.33
N ASP A 185 -9.62 15.40 11.59
CA ASP A 185 -8.35 16.14 11.55
C ASP A 185 -7.60 15.91 10.22
N ILE A 186 -8.37 15.88 9.12
CA ILE A 186 -7.84 15.69 7.77
C ILE A 186 -7.39 17.03 7.21
N THR A 187 -6.13 17.10 6.79
CA THR A 187 -5.58 18.19 6.01
C THR A 187 -5.77 17.86 4.54
N PRO A 188 -6.51 18.67 3.77
CA PRO A 188 -6.65 18.49 2.33
C PRO A 188 -5.30 18.38 1.61
N GLY A 189 -5.30 17.63 0.52
CA GLY A 189 -4.21 17.70 -0.44
C GLY A 189 -4.31 18.96 -1.27
N ARG A 190 -3.24 19.32 -1.97
CA ARG A 190 -3.17 20.47 -2.88
C ARG A 190 -2.34 20.14 -4.11
N ILE A 191 -2.78 20.59 -5.24
CA ILE A 191 -1.95 20.70 -6.43
C ILE A 191 -1.78 22.17 -6.79
N GLU A 192 -0.53 22.58 -7.05
CA GLU A 192 -0.17 23.92 -7.50
C GLU A 192 1.24 23.89 -8.09
N ASN A 193 1.49 24.65 -9.15
CA ASN A 193 2.79 24.72 -9.82
C ASN A 193 3.37 23.33 -10.20
N TYR A 194 2.51 22.41 -10.59
CA TYR A 194 2.80 21.00 -10.88
C TYR A 194 3.34 20.20 -9.70
N GLU A 195 3.27 20.72 -8.50
CA GLU A 195 3.60 20.02 -7.26
C GLU A 195 2.32 19.53 -6.57
N ILE A 196 2.39 18.32 -6.00
CA ILE A 196 1.25 17.70 -5.32
C ILE A 196 1.62 17.44 -3.88
N THR A 197 0.88 18.07 -2.97
CA THR A 197 0.87 17.72 -1.54
C THR A 197 -0.28 16.77 -1.29
N SER A 198 0.01 15.60 -0.73
CA SER A 198 -1.00 14.58 -0.48
C SER A 198 -1.93 14.94 0.68
N VAL A 199 -3.15 14.42 0.63
CA VAL A 199 -4.06 14.40 1.78
C VAL A 199 -3.36 13.72 2.97
N SER A 200 -3.52 14.27 4.15
CA SER A 200 -2.97 13.72 5.37
C SER A 200 -3.91 13.93 6.55
N SER A 201 -3.73 13.17 7.62
CA SER A 201 -4.39 13.42 8.90
C SER A 201 -3.37 13.32 10.03
N ARG A 202 -3.68 13.90 11.19
CA ARG A 202 -2.82 13.78 12.37
C ARG A 202 -2.62 12.32 12.77
N ALA A 203 -3.70 11.54 12.78
CA ALA A 203 -3.64 10.11 13.06
C ALA A 203 -2.81 9.35 12.00
N GLY A 204 -2.99 9.65 10.71
CA GLY A 204 -2.22 9.04 9.63
C GLY A 204 -0.73 9.39 9.69
N ARG A 205 -0.39 10.66 9.99
CA ARG A 205 1.02 11.06 10.19
C ARG A 205 1.65 10.30 11.36
N ARG A 206 0.93 10.19 12.49
CA ARG A 206 1.39 9.42 13.67
C ARG A 206 1.58 7.94 13.34
N ALA A 207 0.61 7.31 12.69
CA ALA A 207 0.71 5.90 12.29
C ALA A 207 1.90 5.63 11.34
N LYS A 208 2.16 6.55 10.40
CA LYS A 208 3.31 6.48 9.48
C LYS A 208 4.64 6.61 10.23
N GLU A 209 4.71 7.54 11.18
CA GLU A 209 5.91 7.74 12.00
C GLU A 209 6.20 6.53 12.89
N GLU A 210 5.17 5.96 13.55
CA GLU A 210 5.30 4.73 14.34
C GLU A 210 5.77 3.55 13.50
N ALA A 211 5.23 3.40 12.28
CA ALA A 211 5.65 2.36 11.34
C ALA A 211 7.11 2.55 10.90
N ARG A 212 7.53 3.80 10.65
CA ARG A 212 8.93 4.14 10.32
C ARG A 212 9.86 3.77 11.47
N GLN A 213 9.54 4.20 12.70
CA GLN A 213 10.35 3.91 13.88
C GLN A 213 10.43 2.40 14.16
N LYS A 214 9.32 1.68 13.98
CA LYS A 214 9.32 0.22 14.10
C LYS A 214 10.25 -0.43 13.08
N LYS A 215 10.21 0.03 11.82
CA LYS A 215 11.09 -0.45 10.75
C LYS A 215 12.56 -0.18 11.07
N GLU A 216 12.89 1.05 11.48
CA GLU A 216 14.25 1.46 11.83
C GLU A 216 14.81 0.63 13.01
N ARG A 217 13.99 0.39 14.07
CA ARG A 217 14.37 -0.47 15.19
C ARG A 217 14.67 -1.89 14.74
N ARG A 218 13.81 -2.43 13.86
CA ARG A 218 13.96 -3.76 13.29
C ARG A 218 15.25 -3.89 12.47
N GLU A 219 15.49 -2.94 11.56
CA GLU A 219 16.70 -2.91 10.73
C GLU A 219 17.98 -2.83 11.61
N LYS A 220 17.91 -2.02 12.68
CA LYS A 220 19.00 -1.90 13.63
C LYS A 220 19.27 -3.21 14.37
N ALA A 221 18.25 -3.84 14.94
CA ALA A 221 18.39 -5.13 15.65
C ALA A 221 18.96 -6.22 14.75
N MET A 222 18.45 -6.32 13.51
CA MET A 222 18.99 -7.27 12.52
C MET A 222 20.45 -6.99 12.17
N ALA A 223 20.85 -5.73 12.00
CA ALA A 223 22.24 -5.37 11.74
C ALA A 223 23.16 -5.70 12.92
N GLU A 224 22.69 -5.52 14.14
CA GLU A 224 23.39 -5.90 15.36
C GLU A 224 23.54 -7.42 15.46
N PHE A 225 22.48 -8.17 15.21
CA PHE A 225 22.53 -9.63 15.17
C PHE A 225 23.51 -10.15 14.10
N HIS A 226 23.46 -9.63 12.88
CA HIS A 226 24.36 -10.06 11.81
C HIS A 226 25.85 -9.77 12.16
N ARG A 227 26.11 -8.60 12.74
CA ARG A 227 27.47 -8.25 13.22
C ARG A 227 27.93 -9.21 14.31
N PHE A 228 27.03 -9.55 15.25
CA PHE A 228 27.30 -10.54 16.28
C PHE A 228 27.55 -11.93 15.68
N ALA A 229 26.76 -12.36 14.70
CA ALA A 229 26.89 -13.62 13.99
C ALA A 229 28.25 -13.73 13.26
N ASP A 230 28.68 -12.67 12.58
CA ASP A 230 29.97 -12.60 11.90
C ASP A 230 31.16 -12.77 12.87
N VAL A 231 31.12 -12.04 13.98
CA VAL A 231 32.20 -12.11 15.00
C VAL A 231 32.22 -13.48 15.70
N SER A 232 31.04 -13.99 16.07
CA SER A 232 30.91 -15.26 16.79
C SER A 232 31.22 -16.45 15.91
N SER A 233 30.90 -16.43 14.61
CA SER A 233 31.22 -17.49 13.66
C SER A 233 32.72 -17.74 13.50
N ARG A 234 33.57 -16.73 13.71
CA ARG A 234 35.04 -16.89 13.72
C ARG A 234 35.54 -17.76 14.83
N LYS A 235 34.79 -17.84 15.96
CA LYS A 235 35.13 -18.63 17.16
C LYS A 235 34.39 -19.98 17.20
N ARG A 236 33.73 -20.37 16.11
CA ARG A 236 32.96 -21.62 15.99
C ARG A 236 33.83 -22.85 16.29
N ASN A 237 33.31 -23.82 17.00
CA ASN A 237 33.94 -25.12 17.17
C ASN A 237 33.87 -25.92 15.86
N LYS A 238 35.04 -26.13 15.21
CA LYS A 238 35.10 -26.82 13.90
C LYS A 238 34.96 -28.34 14.02
N THR A 239 35.05 -28.91 15.20
CA THR A 239 34.99 -30.35 15.48
C THR A 239 33.75 -30.80 16.22
N GLY A 240 32.85 -29.89 16.59
CA GLY A 240 31.63 -30.18 17.33
C GLY A 240 30.62 -31.05 16.56
N VAL A 241 29.65 -31.61 17.29
CA VAL A 241 28.61 -32.55 16.81
C VAL A 241 27.82 -32.05 15.61
N TRP A 242 27.66 -30.73 15.50
CA TRP A 242 26.92 -30.08 14.40
C TRP A 242 27.83 -29.41 13.36
N LYS A 243 29.09 -29.84 13.22
CA LYS A 243 30.08 -29.24 12.30
C LYS A 243 29.60 -29.11 10.83
N SER A 244 28.71 -29.98 10.40
CA SER A 244 28.11 -29.98 9.03
C SER A 244 26.74 -29.28 8.97
N VAL A 245 26.11 -28.97 10.11
CA VAL A 245 24.76 -28.40 10.14
C VAL A 245 24.80 -26.90 9.89
N ARG A 246 24.00 -26.43 8.94
CA ARG A 246 23.78 -25.01 8.66
C ARG A 246 22.44 -24.58 9.24
N VAL A 247 22.43 -23.57 10.07
CA VAL A 247 21.23 -23.06 10.74
C VAL A 247 20.96 -21.62 10.28
N SER A 248 19.73 -21.32 9.96
CA SER A 248 19.26 -19.96 9.67
C SER A 248 18.11 -19.61 10.59
N PHE A 249 18.01 -18.34 10.94
CA PHE A 249 16.92 -17.83 11.78
C PHE A 249 15.93 -17.01 10.97
N SER A 250 14.69 -16.99 11.45
CA SER A 250 13.72 -16.02 10.96
C SER A 250 14.09 -14.61 11.43
N HIS A 251 13.61 -13.60 10.71
CA HIS A 251 13.84 -12.22 11.14
C HIS A 251 13.23 -11.93 12.53
N ARG A 252 12.13 -12.60 12.91
CA ARG A 252 11.53 -12.46 14.25
C ARG A 252 12.44 -12.97 15.36
N ILE A 253 13.20 -14.02 15.08
CA ILE A 253 14.22 -14.51 16.00
C ILE A 253 15.44 -13.58 15.99
N GLU A 254 15.94 -13.20 14.81
CA GLU A 254 17.12 -12.31 14.66
C GLU A 254 16.91 -10.94 15.36
N GLU A 255 15.68 -10.43 15.42
CA GLU A 255 15.29 -9.18 16.07
C GLU A 255 15.24 -9.27 17.61
N ASN A 256 15.16 -10.48 18.15
CA ASN A 256 15.10 -10.74 19.59
C ASN A 256 16.49 -11.10 20.12
N GLU A 257 17.26 -10.10 20.55
CA GLU A 257 18.63 -10.28 21.02
C GLU A 257 18.74 -11.25 22.21
N GLU A 258 17.74 -11.22 23.10
CA GLU A 258 17.73 -12.07 24.31
C GLU A 258 17.61 -13.57 23.97
N GLU A 259 17.00 -13.89 22.84
CA GLU A 259 16.83 -15.25 22.34
C GLU A 259 17.90 -15.62 21.31
N ALA A 260 18.11 -14.75 20.31
CA ALA A 260 18.98 -15.03 19.16
C ALA A 260 20.45 -15.18 19.54
N PHE A 261 20.98 -14.29 20.38
CA PHE A 261 22.42 -14.30 20.73
C PHE A 261 22.83 -15.52 21.54
N PRO A 262 22.10 -15.89 22.61
CA PRO A 262 22.42 -17.13 23.34
C PRO A 262 22.29 -18.38 22.47
N LEU A 263 21.18 -18.49 21.73
CA LEU A 263 20.93 -19.61 20.83
C LEU A 263 22.05 -19.77 19.80
N LEU A 264 22.43 -18.68 19.14
CA LEU A 264 23.50 -18.72 18.13
C LEU A 264 24.84 -19.12 18.77
N LYS A 265 25.17 -18.64 19.98
CA LYS A 265 26.39 -19.06 20.72
C LYS A 265 26.38 -20.54 21.00
N GLU A 266 25.29 -21.11 21.50
CA GLU A 266 25.12 -22.55 21.77
C GLU A 266 25.34 -23.37 20.50
N LEU A 267 24.74 -22.95 19.38
CA LEU A 267 24.85 -23.62 18.08
C LEU A 267 26.31 -23.59 17.54
N LEU A 268 26.96 -22.44 17.62
CA LEU A 268 28.35 -22.28 17.16
C LEU A 268 29.34 -23.07 18.05
N ALA A 269 29.07 -23.16 19.35
CA ALA A 269 29.85 -23.98 20.27
C ALA A 269 29.73 -25.47 19.95
N ALA A 270 28.55 -25.93 19.50
CA ALA A 270 28.33 -27.28 19.02
C ALA A 270 28.82 -27.52 17.58
N GLY A 271 29.30 -26.50 16.91
CA GLY A 271 29.91 -26.61 15.60
C GLY A 271 29.02 -26.18 14.44
N ALA A 272 27.76 -25.80 14.63
CA ALA A 272 26.89 -25.38 13.58
C ALA A 272 27.41 -24.14 12.81
N LYS A 273 27.00 -23.97 11.57
CA LYS A 273 27.29 -22.79 10.74
C LYS A 273 26.03 -21.92 10.65
N TYR A 274 26.16 -20.61 10.79
CA TYR A 274 25.07 -19.73 10.52
C TYR A 274 24.94 -19.45 9.02
N ALA A 275 23.75 -19.64 8.46
CA ALA A 275 23.43 -19.37 7.07
C ALA A 275 22.52 -18.13 6.98
N TYR A 276 22.98 -17.09 6.29
CA TYR A 276 22.20 -15.85 6.11
C TYR A 276 20.99 -16.03 5.17
N LYS A 277 21.10 -16.92 4.19
CA LYS A 277 20.01 -17.26 3.29
C LYS A 277 19.30 -18.51 3.77
N SER A 278 17.98 -18.42 3.93
CA SER A 278 17.16 -19.55 4.38
C SER A 278 17.17 -20.74 3.41
N ALA A 279 17.37 -20.50 2.11
CA ALA A 279 17.52 -21.57 1.12
C ALA A 279 18.84 -22.36 1.23
N GLU A 280 19.79 -21.90 2.03
CA GLU A 280 21.09 -22.54 2.19
C GLU A 280 21.25 -23.26 3.55
N CYS A 281 20.20 -23.33 4.36
CA CYS A 281 20.25 -23.97 5.67
C CYS A 281 19.72 -25.41 5.64
N ASP A 282 20.17 -26.20 6.59
CA ASP A 282 19.67 -27.55 6.87
C ASP A 282 18.59 -27.52 7.95
N MET A 283 18.59 -26.45 8.77
CA MET A 283 17.60 -26.19 9.81
C MET A 283 17.23 -24.72 9.85
N TYR A 284 15.93 -24.43 9.81
CA TYR A 284 15.39 -23.06 9.88
C TYR A 284 14.63 -22.87 11.19
N VAL A 285 15.08 -21.92 12.01
CA VAL A 285 14.49 -21.62 13.32
C VAL A 285 13.55 -20.45 13.21
N CYS A 286 12.28 -20.68 13.52
CA CYS A 286 11.23 -19.66 13.46
C CYS A 286 10.14 -19.91 14.50
N PRO A 287 9.31 -18.91 14.87
CA PRO A 287 8.07 -19.13 15.60
C PRO A 287 7.09 -20.01 14.83
N GLU A 288 6.22 -20.75 15.53
CA GLU A 288 5.24 -21.67 14.93
C GLU A 288 4.30 -21.00 13.92
N ASP A 289 3.87 -19.78 14.24
CA ASP A 289 2.93 -18.98 13.45
C ASP A 289 3.56 -18.23 12.26
N GLU A 290 4.85 -18.46 11.98
CA GLU A 290 5.53 -17.80 10.86
C GLU A 290 5.17 -18.44 9.52
N ASN A 291 4.70 -17.61 8.54
CA ASN A 291 4.36 -18.03 7.19
C ASN A 291 5.06 -17.19 6.10
N GLY A 292 6.22 -16.59 6.43
CA GLY A 292 6.95 -15.67 5.55
C GLY A 292 7.66 -16.36 4.37
N LEU A 293 8.10 -15.54 3.40
CA LEU A 293 8.87 -16.02 2.24
C LEU A 293 10.14 -16.78 2.62
N ARG A 294 10.84 -16.37 3.68
CA ARG A 294 12.06 -17.06 4.15
C ARG A 294 11.77 -18.47 4.62
N ARG A 295 10.65 -18.69 5.34
CA ARG A 295 10.22 -20.02 5.74
C ARG A 295 9.94 -20.90 4.53
N ARG A 296 9.14 -20.41 3.58
CA ARG A 296 8.83 -21.16 2.34
C ARG A 296 10.11 -21.53 1.59
N SER A 297 11.03 -20.58 1.45
CA SER A 297 12.32 -20.83 0.78
C SER A 297 13.17 -21.88 1.50
N ALA A 298 13.10 -21.97 2.83
CA ALA A 298 13.76 -23.03 3.60
C ALA A 298 13.06 -24.39 3.41
N GLU A 299 11.72 -24.41 3.43
CA GLU A 299 10.92 -25.61 3.18
C GLU A 299 11.16 -26.20 1.78
N GLU A 300 11.17 -25.35 0.75
CA GLU A 300 11.46 -25.71 -0.63
C GLU A 300 12.90 -26.26 -0.80
N ALA A 301 13.84 -25.79 0.00
CA ALA A 301 15.21 -26.29 0.02
C ALA A 301 15.37 -27.57 0.86
N GLY A 302 14.31 -28.08 1.49
CA GLY A 302 14.32 -29.29 2.31
C GLY A 302 14.85 -29.08 3.73
N ALA A 303 14.94 -27.87 4.23
CA ALA A 303 15.37 -27.58 5.58
C ALA A 303 14.36 -28.05 6.62
N LYS A 304 14.82 -28.54 7.76
CA LYS A 304 13.96 -28.85 8.90
C LYS A 304 13.49 -27.54 9.55
N ILE A 305 12.19 -27.33 9.63
CA ILE A 305 11.59 -26.17 10.29
C ILE A 305 11.40 -26.50 11.77
N VAL A 306 11.90 -25.64 12.64
CA VAL A 306 11.84 -25.85 14.10
C VAL A 306 11.66 -24.54 14.84
N THR A 307 11.10 -24.60 16.05
CA THR A 307 11.12 -23.49 17.01
C THR A 307 12.50 -23.41 17.70
N ALA A 308 12.77 -22.29 18.36
CA ALA A 308 13.99 -22.15 19.17
C ALA A 308 14.09 -23.24 20.28
N THR A 309 12.96 -23.60 20.87
CA THR A 309 12.89 -24.66 21.91
C THR A 309 13.22 -26.04 21.33
N GLU A 310 12.63 -26.39 20.18
CA GLU A 310 12.91 -27.65 19.49
C GLU A 310 14.34 -27.71 18.97
N CYS A 311 14.89 -26.58 18.52
CA CYS A 311 16.29 -26.49 18.11
C CYS A 311 17.26 -26.82 19.31
N ARG A 312 16.98 -26.23 20.48
CA ARG A 312 17.74 -26.53 21.70
C ARG A 312 17.60 -27.98 22.15
N ALA A 313 16.40 -28.55 22.09
CA ALA A 313 16.16 -29.95 22.41
C ALA A 313 16.97 -30.88 21.50
N ALA A 314 16.93 -30.63 20.17
CA ALA A 314 17.73 -31.41 19.22
C ALA A 314 19.24 -31.28 19.46
N LEU A 315 19.71 -30.09 19.85
CA LEU A 315 21.10 -29.87 20.22
C LEU A 315 21.50 -30.66 21.47
N CYS A 316 20.67 -30.63 22.51
CA CYS A 316 20.92 -31.36 23.74
C CYS A 316 20.99 -32.90 23.48
N GLU A 317 20.10 -33.42 22.66
CA GLU A 317 20.11 -34.83 22.28
C GLU A 317 21.39 -35.22 21.54
N ALA A 318 21.82 -34.40 20.55
CA ALA A 318 23.07 -34.65 19.83
C ALA A 318 24.29 -34.65 20.73
N LEU A 319 24.38 -33.74 21.70
CA LEU A 319 25.47 -33.69 22.69
C LEU A 319 25.47 -34.86 23.66
N GLN A 320 24.29 -35.40 24.00
CA GLN A 320 24.19 -36.61 24.85
C GLN A 320 24.65 -37.87 24.12
N ASN A 321 24.31 -37.99 22.83
CA ASN A 321 24.69 -39.13 22.01
C ASN A 321 26.21 -39.16 21.79
N GLU A 322 26.85 -38.00 21.52
CA GLU A 322 28.31 -37.91 21.41
C GLU A 322 29.03 -38.42 22.68
N LYS A 323 28.50 -38.13 23.90
CA LYS A 323 29.06 -38.59 25.16
C LYS A 323 28.87 -40.08 25.42
N ARG A 324 27.98 -40.77 24.73
CA ARG A 324 27.73 -42.21 24.83
C ARG A 324 28.60 -43.02 23.88
N GLU A 325 29.11 -42.39 22.83
CA GLU A 325 29.97 -43.03 21.82
C GLU A 325 31.47 -42.88 22.11
N VAL A 326 31.84 -42.12 23.13
CA VAL A 326 33.20 -41.96 23.66
C VAL A 326 33.36 -42.76 24.99
#